data_6cef980240d4bfa880ce3ffb4c4889f5
#
_entry.id   6cef980240d4bfa880ce3ffb4c4889f5
#
_cell.length_a   1.000
_cell.length_b   1.000
_cell.length_c   1.000
_cell.angle_alpha   90.00
_cell.angle_beta   90.00
_cell.angle_gamma   90.00
#
_symmetry.space_group_name_H-M   'P 1'
#
loop_
_entity.id
_entity.type
_entity.pdbx_description
1 polymer ?
#
loop_
_entity_poly.entity_id
_entity_poly.type
_entity_poly.pdbx_seq_one_letter_code
_entity_poly.pdbx_strand_id
1 'polypeptide(L)'
;RDSSGQVAGIQTVNANGAPGASATVRIRGIGSMSSSNAPLYVVDGVPYDGDMSSINPQDIESLSVLKDAAANSIYGARGANGVILITTKSAKTEKAKVTFDAKWGSNSRMVPQYDVIGTAEYYETQYKTLYNSKIYTGSSKAEAYNYADKTLLDAKNGGLGYLVYTVPDGEKLIGNNFKLNPNAKLGYSDGKYYYTPDDWYDEVFSSNFRQEYNVNISGRSDKLNYYASVGYLNDSGIIQNSAYKRYTGRAKVDYQAKEWLKVGTNIAYTYSDSQAPDYQDGDSWGSSANLFYVSNTIAPIYPLYVRNADGSIAINPN
;
A
#
# COMPACT_ATOMS: atom_id res chain seq x y z
N ARG A 1 -5.18 4.42 -15.64
CA ARG A 1 -5.56 3.25 -16.46
C ARG A 1 -4.33 2.39 -16.62
N ASP A 2 -4.43 1.17 -16.16
CA ASP A 2 -3.43 0.15 -16.42
C ASP A 2 -3.38 -0.09 -17.95
N SER A 3 -2.22 0.10 -18.55
CA SER A 3 -1.99 -0.16 -19.97
C SER A 3 -1.70 -1.65 -20.26
N SER A 4 -1.72 -2.47 -19.21
CA SER A 4 -1.54 -3.93 -19.35
C SER A 4 -2.70 -4.50 -20.17
N GLY A 5 -2.37 -5.17 -21.25
CA GLY A 5 -3.34 -5.76 -22.19
C GLY A 5 -3.86 -4.84 -23.29
N GLN A 6 -3.50 -3.54 -23.31
CA GLN A 6 -3.91 -2.62 -24.39
C GLN A 6 -2.90 -2.56 -25.55
N VAL A 7 -1.66 -2.89 -25.29
CA VAL A 7 -0.59 -2.91 -26.32
C VAL A 7 0.18 -4.20 -26.24
N ALA A 8 0.25 -4.95 -27.36
CA ALA A 8 0.96 -6.21 -27.42
C ALA A 8 2.46 -6.05 -27.11
N GLY A 9 2.97 -6.86 -26.18
CA GLY A 9 4.38 -6.88 -25.81
C GLY A 9 4.80 -5.85 -24.75
N ILE A 10 3.86 -5.19 -24.08
CA ILE A 10 4.10 -4.45 -22.85
C ILE A 10 3.69 -5.31 -21.67
N GLN A 11 4.57 -5.40 -20.70
CA GLN A 11 4.29 -5.97 -19.40
C GLN A 11 4.37 -4.84 -18.35
N THR A 12 3.27 -4.60 -17.66
CA THR A 12 3.20 -3.71 -16.49
C THR A 12 3.15 -4.54 -15.23
N VAL A 13 4.03 -4.25 -14.29
CA VAL A 13 4.07 -4.87 -12.97
C VAL A 13 3.96 -3.77 -11.92
N ASN A 14 2.90 -3.82 -11.14
CA ASN A 14 2.81 -3.00 -9.93
C ASN A 14 3.54 -3.74 -8.81
N ALA A 15 4.68 -3.22 -8.39
CA ALA A 15 5.48 -3.82 -7.33
C ALA A 15 4.74 -3.82 -5.98
N ASN A 16 3.92 -2.78 -5.74
CA ASN A 16 3.07 -2.66 -4.58
C ASN A 16 1.81 -1.85 -4.90
N GLY A 17 0.81 -1.87 -4.02
CA GLY A 17 -0.43 -1.12 -4.15
C GLY A 17 -0.41 0.24 -3.43
N ALA A 18 0.75 0.79 -3.11
CA ALA A 18 0.84 2.06 -2.41
C ALA A 18 0.31 3.21 -3.28
N PRO A 19 -0.38 4.20 -2.70
CA PRO A 19 -0.81 5.39 -3.43
C PRO A 19 0.38 6.11 -4.07
N GLY A 20 0.24 6.50 -5.34
CA GLY A 20 1.30 7.17 -6.09
C GLY A 20 2.45 6.29 -6.54
N ALA A 21 2.44 4.99 -6.26
CA ALA A 21 3.46 4.08 -6.75
C ALA A 21 3.43 3.99 -8.27
N SER A 22 4.62 4.08 -8.89
CA SER A 22 4.78 3.92 -10.32
C SER A 22 4.80 2.44 -10.70
N ALA A 23 4.03 2.08 -11.73
CA ALA A 23 4.14 0.75 -12.31
C ALA A 23 5.46 0.58 -13.04
N THR A 24 6.12 -0.55 -12.82
CA THR A 24 7.27 -0.94 -13.63
C THR A 24 6.79 -1.41 -15.01
N VAL A 25 7.17 -0.70 -16.06
CA VAL A 25 6.84 -1.05 -17.44
C VAL A 25 8.04 -1.71 -18.10
N ARG A 26 7.83 -2.85 -18.73
CA ARG A 26 8.83 -3.57 -19.49
C ARG A 26 8.32 -3.88 -20.88
N ILE A 27 9.21 -3.74 -21.88
CA ILE A 27 8.95 -4.10 -23.27
C ILE A 27 9.82 -5.30 -23.57
N ARG A 28 9.21 -6.45 -23.95
CA ARG A 28 9.91 -7.69 -24.31
C ARG A 28 10.74 -8.39 -23.22
N GLY A 29 10.47 -8.14 -21.94
CA GLY A 29 11.14 -8.86 -20.84
C GLY A 29 12.45 -8.25 -20.37
N ILE A 30 13.32 -9.08 -19.82
CA ILE A 30 14.58 -8.65 -19.20
C ILE A 30 15.71 -8.79 -20.24
N GLY A 31 16.27 -7.66 -20.68
CA GLY A 31 17.39 -7.61 -21.63
C GLY A 31 18.76 -7.64 -20.96
N SER A 32 18.86 -7.26 -19.70
CA SER A 32 20.11 -7.23 -18.92
C SER A 32 19.84 -7.55 -17.45
N MET A 33 20.78 -8.25 -16.82
CA MET A 33 20.75 -8.52 -15.37
C MET A 33 21.45 -7.42 -14.56
N SER A 34 22.24 -6.57 -15.20
CA SER A 34 23.09 -5.60 -14.54
C SER A 34 22.79 -4.14 -14.89
N SER A 35 21.88 -3.88 -15.83
CA SER A 35 21.48 -2.52 -16.20
C SER A 35 19.96 -2.34 -16.16
N SER A 36 19.49 -1.09 -16.14
CA SER A 36 18.06 -0.78 -16.16
C SER A 36 17.40 -1.37 -17.41
N ASN A 37 16.29 -2.07 -17.22
CA ASN A 37 15.43 -2.59 -18.29
C ASN A 37 14.22 -1.68 -18.55
N ALA A 38 14.22 -0.46 -18.00
CA ALA A 38 13.16 0.50 -18.20
C ALA A 38 13.20 1.06 -19.64
N PRO A 39 12.03 1.23 -20.29
CA PRO A 39 11.96 1.90 -21.58
C PRO A 39 12.26 3.39 -21.45
N LEU A 40 12.65 4.01 -22.56
CA LEU A 40 12.74 5.47 -22.66
C LEU A 40 11.32 6.05 -22.82
N TYR A 41 10.98 7.03 -22.01
CA TYR A 41 9.76 7.81 -22.19
C TYR A 41 10.04 9.07 -23.00
N VAL A 42 9.16 9.39 -23.94
CA VAL A 42 9.24 10.59 -24.78
C VAL A 42 7.87 11.27 -24.76
N VAL A 43 7.81 12.48 -24.25
CA VAL A 43 6.56 13.26 -24.14
C VAL A 43 6.60 14.39 -25.19
N ASP A 44 5.64 14.37 -26.12
CA ASP A 44 5.57 15.33 -27.23
C ASP A 44 6.89 15.52 -27.99
N GLY A 45 7.62 14.41 -28.19
CA GLY A 45 8.89 14.38 -28.92
C GLY A 45 10.14 14.68 -28.07
N VAL A 46 10.00 14.99 -26.80
CA VAL A 46 11.11 15.28 -25.88
C VAL A 46 11.30 14.13 -24.90
N PRO A 47 12.54 13.59 -24.75
CA PRO A 47 12.85 12.60 -23.74
C PRO A 47 12.47 13.09 -22.34
N TYR A 48 11.83 12.22 -21.59
CA TYR A 48 11.32 12.50 -20.24
C TYR A 48 11.99 11.56 -19.23
N ASP A 49 12.75 12.14 -18.32
CA ASP A 49 13.50 11.39 -17.29
C ASP A 49 12.82 11.47 -15.90
N GLY A 50 11.64 12.09 -15.81
CA GLY A 50 10.86 12.21 -14.58
C GLY A 50 10.01 10.97 -14.27
N ASP A 51 9.43 10.98 -13.09
CA ASP A 51 8.51 9.92 -12.68
C ASP A 51 7.19 9.98 -13.48
N MET A 52 6.77 8.87 -14.04
CA MET A 52 5.52 8.77 -14.81
C MET A 52 4.27 9.05 -13.97
N SER A 53 4.33 8.83 -12.65
CA SER A 53 3.23 9.19 -11.75
C SER A 53 2.98 10.70 -11.68
N SER A 54 3.97 11.51 -12.05
CA SER A 54 3.84 12.97 -12.09
C SER A 54 3.07 13.47 -13.31
N ILE A 55 2.91 12.66 -14.37
CA ILE A 55 2.12 13.02 -15.54
C ILE A 55 0.66 12.74 -15.27
N ASN A 56 -0.20 13.76 -15.42
CA ASN A 56 -1.63 13.56 -15.28
C ASN A 56 -2.17 12.71 -16.46
N PRO A 57 -2.72 11.50 -16.23
CA PRO A 57 -3.27 10.67 -17.29
C PRO A 57 -4.36 11.34 -18.09
N GLN A 58 -5.04 12.32 -17.52
CA GLN A 58 -6.10 13.09 -18.21
C GLN A 58 -5.54 14.02 -19.29
N ASP A 59 -4.25 14.36 -19.25
CA ASP A 59 -3.59 15.16 -20.28
C ASP A 59 -3.07 14.31 -21.45
N ILE A 60 -3.11 12.99 -21.35
CA ILE A 60 -2.60 12.08 -22.38
C ILE A 60 -3.66 11.87 -23.45
N GLU A 61 -3.29 12.12 -24.69
CA GLU A 61 -4.12 11.83 -25.88
C GLU A 61 -3.88 10.40 -26.36
N SER A 62 -2.60 10.01 -26.51
CA SER A 62 -2.23 8.68 -26.99
C SER A 62 -0.89 8.21 -26.46
N LEU A 63 -0.76 6.88 -26.43
CA LEU A 63 0.46 6.16 -26.13
C LEU A 63 0.83 5.30 -27.33
N SER A 64 2.08 5.37 -27.77
CA SER A 64 2.62 4.50 -28.82
C SER A 64 3.94 3.89 -28.35
N VAL A 65 4.24 2.68 -28.80
CA VAL A 65 5.45 1.96 -28.43
C VAL A 65 6.31 1.72 -29.68
N LEU A 66 7.53 2.24 -29.65
CA LEU A 66 8.55 1.92 -30.64
C LEU A 66 9.44 0.79 -30.11
N LYS A 67 9.64 -0.21 -30.94
CA LYS A 67 10.44 -1.39 -30.65
C LYS A 67 11.55 -1.54 -31.69
N ASP A 68 12.67 -2.18 -31.28
CA ASP A 68 13.76 -2.60 -32.17
C ASP A 68 14.41 -1.48 -32.98
N ALA A 69 14.61 -1.72 -34.26
CA ALA A 69 15.31 -0.84 -35.17
C ALA A 69 14.69 0.57 -35.23
N ALA A 70 13.36 0.70 -35.10
CA ALA A 70 12.69 2.00 -35.12
C ALA A 70 13.06 2.85 -33.89
N ALA A 71 13.13 2.24 -32.71
CA ALA A 71 13.55 2.94 -31.48
C ALA A 71 15.03 3.35 -31.57
N ASN A 72 15.91 2.43 -31.99
CA ASN A 72 17.34 2.66 -32.06
C ASN A 72 17.73 3.69 -33.14
N SER A 73 17.02 3.73 -34.26
CA SER A 73 17.30 4.67 -35.35
C SER A 73 17.04 6.13 -34.96
N ILE A 74 16.08 6.38 -34.05
CA ILE A 74 15.70 7.73 -33.64
C ILE A 74 16.39 8.15 -32.33
N TYR A 75 16.49 7.22 -31.36
CA TYR A 75 16.92 7.51 -30.00
C TYR A 75 18.26 6.87 -29.62
N GLY A 76 18.90 6.13 -30.56
CA GLY A 76 20.21 5.51 -30.35
C GLY A 76 20.18 4.49 -29.19
N ALA A 77 21.27 4.42 -28.44
CA ALA A 77 21.41 3.50 -27.31
C ALA A 77 20.33 3.68 -26.20
N ARG A 78 19.78 4.87 -26.05
CA ARG A 78 18.68 5.13 -25.10
C ARG A 78 17.38 4.40 -25.46
N GLY A 79 17.20 4.05 -26.73
CA GLY A 79 16.06 3.29 -27.23
C GLY A 79 16.20 1.77 -27.11
N ALA A 80 17.32 1.24 -26.62
CA ALA A 80 17.61 -0.20 -26.62
C ALA A 80 16.58 -1.06 -25.89
N ASN A 81 15.96 -0.55 -24.84
CA ASN A 81 14.88 -1.20 -24.09
C ASN A 81 13.48 -0.86 -24.61
N GLY A 82 13.38 -0.24 -25.80
CA GLY A 82 12.17 0.30 -26.37
C GLY A 82 11.88 1.74 -25.95
N VAL A 83 10.97 2.37 -26.68
CA VAL A 83 10.56 3.77 -26.43
C VAL A 83 9.04 3.85 -26.33
N ILE A 84 8.56 4.53 -25.30
CA ILE A 84 7.14 4.85 -25.12
C ILE A 84 6.94 6.32 -25.48
N LEU A 85 6.23 6.54 -26.58
CA LEU A 85 5.84 7.88 -27.03
C LEU A 85 4.52 8.26 -26.38
N ILE A 86 4.52 9.38 -25.68
CA ILE A 86 3.35 9.97 -25.04
C ILE A 86 3.01 11.26 -25.81
N THR A 87 1.82 11.29 -26.38
CA THR A 87 1.30 12.51 -26.99
C THR A 87 0.28 13.15 -26.05
N THR A 88 0.50 14.41 -25.71
CA THR A 88 -0.44 15.15 -24.86
C THR A 88 -1.57 15.78 -25.68
N LYS A 89 -2.71 16.00 -25.04
CA LYS A 89 -3.90 16.58 -25.67
C LYS A 89 -3.63 17.94 -26.30
N SER A 90 -4.32 18.16 -27.41
CA SER A 90 -4.39 19.44 -28.15
C SER A 90 -5.83 19.70 -28.53
N ALA A 91 -6.16 20.92 -28.93
CA ALA A 91 -7.51 21.23 -29.39
C ALA A 91 -7.83 20.51 -30.70
N LYS A 92 -9.02 19.93 -30.77
CA LYS A 92 -9.58 19.27 -31.96
C LYS A 92 -10.63 20.10 -32.69
N THR A 93 -11.20 21.07 -32.00
CA THR A 93 -12.32 21.90 -32.50
C THR A 93 -11.98 23.38 -32.47
N GLU A 94 -12.54 24.14 -33.35
CA GLU A 94 -12.38 25.60 -33.42
C GLU A 94 -13.01 26.29 -32.21
N LYS A 95 -14.17 25.83 -31.78
CA LYS A 95 -14.81 26.37 -30.58
C LYS A 95 -14.09 25.96 -29.32
N ALA A 96 -13.93 26.90 -28.41
CA ALA A 96 -13.43 26.62 -27.07
C ALA A 96 -14.29 25.56 -26.38
N LYS A 97 -13.67 24.49 -25.92
CA LYS A 97 -14.30 23.41 -25.18
C LYS A 97 -13.73 23.34 -23.77
N VAL A 98 -14.62 23.43 -22.80
CA VAL A 98 -14.28 23.19 -21.39
C VAL A 98 -14.79 21.80 -21.02
N THR A 99 -13.92 21.01 -20.38
CA THR A 99 -14.27 19.68 -19.87
C THR A 99 -13.94 19.64 -18.39
N PHE A 100 -14.89 19.12 -17.61
CA PHE A 100 -14.71 18.80 -16.21
C PHE A 100 -14.91 17.31 -15.99
N ASP A 101 -13.92 16.66 -15.40
CA ASP A 101 -13.97 15.26 -15.01
C ASP A 101 -13.83 15.16 -13.50
N ALA A 102 -14.73 14.43 -12.86
CA ALA A 102 -14.66 14.08 -11.47
C ALA A 102 -14.79 12.57 -11.30
N LYS A 103 -13.89 11.97 -10.51
CA LYS A 103 -13.89 10.53 -10.22
C LYS A 103 -13.76 10.31 -8.73
N TRP A 104 -14.59 9.42 -8.23
CA TRP A 104 -14.54 8.95 -6.85
C TRP A 104 -14.39 7.44 -6.83
N GLY A 105 -13.69 6.95 -5.84
CA GLY A 105 -13.49 5.53 -5.60
C GLY A 105 -13.20 5.25 -4.14
N SER A 106 -13.25 4.00 -3.77
CA SER A 106 -12.83 3.52 -2.47
C SER A 106 -11.73 2.49 -2.65
N ASN A 107 -10.65 2.66 -1.89
CA ASN A 107 -9.60 1.67 -1.76
C ASN A 107 -9.93 0.79 -0.56
N SER A 108 -10.04 -0.51 -0.79
CA SER A 108 -10.24 -1.50 0.26
C SER A 108 -9.37 -2.71 0.01
N ARG A 109 -9.09 -3.46 1.06
CA ARG A 109 -8.30 -4.69 0.93
C ARG A 109 -9.10 -5.72 0.13
N MET A 110 -8.51 -6.21 -0.95
CA MET A 110 -9.13 -7.21 -1.82
C MET A 110 -8.98 -8.63 -1.27
N VAL A 111 -7.84 -8.92 -0.65
CA VAL A 111 -7.57 -10.22 -0.02
C VAL A 111 -8.03 -10.16 1.43
N PRO A 112 -8.99 -10.98 1.86
CA PRO A 112 -9.45 -11.00 3.25
C PRO A 112 -8.34 -11.48 4.18
N GLN A 113 -8.49 -11.19 5.46
CA GLN A 113 -7.66 -11.80 6.49
C GLN A 113 -7.93 -13.31 6.53
N TYR A 114 -6.88 -14.09 6.75
CA TYR A 114 -7.05 -15.52 7.05
C TYR A 114 -7.79 -15.70 8.38
N ASP A 115 -8.52 -16.79 8.49
CA ASP A 115 -9.08 -17.20 9.78
C ASP A 115 -7.94 -17.42 10.78
N VAL A 116 -7.99 -16.71 11.88
CA VAL A 116 -7.02 -16.79 12.98
C VAL A 116 -7.71 -17.24 14.25
N ILE A 117 -6.97 -17.94 15.10
CA ILE A 117 -7.50 -18.34 16.41
C ILE A 117 -7.71 -17.11 17.30
N GLY A 118 -8.76 -17.14 18.10
CA GLY A 118 -9.05 -16.07 19.06
C GLY A 118 -8.15 -16.13 20.31
N THR A 119 -8.23 -15.09 21.13
CA THR A 119 -7.44 -14.95 22.36
C THR A 119 -7.63 -16.15 23.30
N ALA A 120 -8.85 -16.60 23.53
CA ALA A 120 -9.15 -17.75 24.39
C ALA A 120 -8.49 -19.03 23.86
N GLU A 121 -8.68 -19.32 22.59
CA GLU A 121 -8.14 -20.52 21.94
C GLU A 121 -6.60 -20.52 21.92
N TYR A 122 -5.99 -19.33 21.84
CA TYR A 122 -4.55 -19.20 21.93
C TYR A 122 -4.00 -19.65 23.29
N TYR A 123 -4.64 -19.25 24.40
CA TYR A 123 -4.32 -19.73 25.75
C TYR A 123 -4.56 -21.23 25.91
N GLU A 124 -5.71 -21.72 25.43
CA GLU A 124 -6.07 -23.14 25.47
C GLU A 124 -5.04 -24.00 24.73
N THR A 125 -4.63 -23.57 23.55
CA THR A 125 -3.67 -24.27 22.71
C THR A 125 -2.27 -24.30 23.38
N GLN A 126 -1.84 -23.18 23.94
CA GLN A 126 -0.55 -23.12 24.63
C GLN A 126 -0.54 -24.01 25.90
N TYR A 127 -1.61 -23.96 26.68
CA TYR A 127 -1.76 -24.81 27.85
C TYR A 127 -1.69 -26.31 27.48
N LYS A 128 -2.40 -26.70 26.42
CA LYS A 128 -2.37 -28.07 25.93
C LYS A 128 -1.00 -28.47 25.39
N THR A 129 -0.27 -27.56 24.78
CA THR A 129 1.10 -27.77 24.30
C THR A 129 2.03 -28.05 25.47
N LEU A 130 1.96 -27.25 26.52
CA LEU A 130 2.75 -27.44 27.76
C LEU A 130 2.43 -28.78 28.44
N TYR A 131 1.17 -29.11 28.59
CA TYR A 131 0.70 -30.38 29.11
C TYR A 131 1.25 -31.55 28.28
N ASN A 132 1.06 -31.53 26.97
CA ASN A 132 1.50 -32.60 26.09
C ASN A 132 3.03 -32.78 26.10
N SER A 133 3.79 -31.69 26.25
CA SER A 133 5.25 -31.78 26.33
C SER A 133 5.72 -32.67 27.49
N LYS A 134 5.00 -32.64 28.62
CA LYS A 134 5.30 -33.49 29.77
C LYS A 134 4.82 -34.93 29.60
N ILE A 135 3.64 -35.12 29.02
CA ILE A 135 3.15 -36.46 28.67
C ILE A 135 4.13 -37.16 27.73
N TYR A 136 4.62 -36.45 26.71
CA TYR A 136 5.58 -36.99 25.74
C TYR A 136 6.91 -37.44 26.40
N THR A 137 7.32 -36.79 27.50
CA THR A 137 8.52 -37.16 28.28
C THR A 137 8.26 -38.19 29.37
N GLY A 138 7.04 -38.79 29.40
CA GLY A 138 6.70 -39.87 30.33
C GLY A 138 6.21 -39.43 31.70
N SER A 139 5.91 -38.13 31.90
CA SER A 139 5.32 -37.64 33.15
C SER A 139 3.89 -38.14 33.34
N SER A 140 3.45 -38.26 34.56
CA SER A 140 2.05 -38.56 34.89
C SER A 140 1.15 -37.39 34.49
N LYS A 141 -0.16 -37.65 34.32
CA LYS A 141 -1.15 -36.60 34.02
C LYS A 141 -1.15 -35.48 35.07
N ALA A 142 -1.01 -35.85 36.38
CA ALA A 142 -1.00 -34.87 37.46
C ALA A 142 0.20 -33.94 37.38
N GLU A 143 1.38 -34.48 37.11
CA GLU A 143 2.59 -33.68 36.88
C GLU A 143 2.48 -32.78 35.64
N ALA A 144 1.89 -33.29 34.55
CA ALA A 144 1.71 -32.53 33.34
C ALA A 144 0.75 -31.35 33.54
N TYR A 145 -0.37 -31.53 34.24
CA TYR A 145 -1.26 -30.42 34.61
C TYR A 145 -0.57 -29.39 35.51
N ASN A 146 0.14 -29.85 36.57
CA ASN A 146 0.86 -28.95 37.45
C ASN A 146 1.96 -28.15 36.74
N TYR A 147 2.61 -28.77 35.77
CA TYR A 147 3.58 -28.07 34.92
C TYR A 147 2.90 -27.00 34.04
N ALA A 148 1.82 -27.34 33.35
CA ALA A 148 1.08 -26.41 32.49
C ALA A 148 0.51 -25.23 33.31
N ASP A 149 -0.04 -25.49 34.50
CA ASP A 149 -0.56 -24.45 35.41
C ASP A 149 0.53 -23.44 35.82
N LYS A 150 1.73 -23.91 36.13
CA LYS A 150 2.84 -23.07 36.59
C LYS A 150 3.52 -22.34 35.42
N THR A 151 3.50 -22.95 34.23
CA THR A 151 4.34 -22.51 33.12
C THR A 151 3.57 -21.64 32.12
N LEU A 152 2.23 -21.70 32.07
CA LEU A 152 1.44 -20.99 31.07
C LEU A 152 1.80 -19.51 30.90
N LEU A 153 2.08 -18.83 32.01
CA LEU A 153 2.46 -17.41 32.02
C LEU A 153 3.96 -17.17 32.23
N ASP A 154 4.76 -18.23 32.27
CA ASP A 154 6.21 -18.12 32.43
C ASP A 154 6.94 -18.16 31.09
N ALA A 155 7.22 -16.97 30.53
CA ALA A 155 7.91 -16.84 29.24
C ALA A 155 9.31 -17.52 29.21
N LYS A 156 10.00 -17.63 30.35
CA LYS A 156 11.33 -18.23 30.42
C LYS A 156 11.30 -19.75 30.21
N ASN A 157 10.20 -20.38 30.53
CA ASN A 157 10.01 -21.83 30.45
C ASN A 157 9.03 -22.25 29.34
N GLY A 158 8.80 -21.37 28.33
CA GLY A 158 7.98 -21.66 27.16
C GLY A 158 6.50 -21.31 27.31
N GLY A 159 6.13 -20.58 28.37
CA GLY A 159 4.79 -20.00 28.51
C GLY A 159 4.63 -18.68 27.74
N LEU A 160 3.43 -18.12 27.78
CA LEU A 160 3.07 -16.91 27.02
C LEU A 160 3.71 -15.63 27.59
N GLY A 161 3.95 -15.58 28.91
CA GLY A 161 4.51 -14.41 29.59
C GLY A 161 3.60 -13.18 29.60
N TYR A 162 2.34 -13.33 29.20
CA TYR A 162 1.39 -12.23 29.07
C TYR A 162 -0.01 -12.66 29.47
N LEU A 163 -0.64 -11.90 30.36
CA LEU A 163 -1.98 -12.18 30.87
C LEU A 163 -2.96 -11.08 30.44
N VAL A 164 -4.06 -11.47 29.81
CA VAL A 164 -5.13 -10.57 29.36
C VAL A 164 -6.50 -10.96 29.90
N TYR A 165 -6.56 -11.88 30.87
CA TYR A 165 -7.80 -12.30 31.50
C TYR A 165 -7.74 -12.11 33.01
N THR A 166 -8.86 -11.74 33.57
CA THR A 166 -9.09 -11.79 35.01
C THR A 166 -10.01 -12.98 35.33
N VAL A 167 -9.62 -13.78 36.30
CA VAL A 167 -10.42 -14.89 36.85
C VAL A 167 -10.75 -14.63 38.32
N PRO A 168 -11.84 -15.19 38.87
CA PRO A 168 -12.11 -15.13 40.29
C PRO A 168 -10.96 -15.72 41.14
N ASP A 169 -10.80 -15.20 42.34
CA ASP A 169 -9.75 -15.63 43.25
C ASP A 169 -9.78 -17.15 43.51
N GLY A 170 -8.64 -17.78 43.35
CA GLY A 170 -8.47 -19.22 43.55
C GLY A 170 -8.90 -20.10 42.37
N GLU A 171 -9.43 -19.53 41.31
CA GLU A 171 -9.78 -20.26 40.10
C GLU A 171 -8.60 -20.31 39.11
N LYS A 172 -8.52 -21.38 38.34
CA LYS A 172 -7.56 -21.52 37.26
C LYS A 172 -8.03 -20.79 36.01
N LEU A 173 -7.09 -20.23 35.24
CA LEU A 173 -7.38 -19.64 33.94
C LEU A 173 -7.82 -20.69 32.92
N ILE A 174 -7.09 -21.81 32.83
CA ILE A 174 -7.44 -22.93 31.96
C ILE A 174 -7.76 -24.15 32.82
N GLY A 175 -8.91 -24.76 32.60
CA GLY A 175 -9.33 -25.96 33.29
C GLY A 175 -8.66 -27.24 32.78
N ASN A 176 -8.81 -28.34 33.53
CA ASN A 176 -8.32 -29.66 33.12
C ASN A 176 -9.02 -30.23 31.87
N ASN A 177 -10.06 -29.58 31.41
CA ASN A 177 -10.70 -29.82 30.11
C ASN A 177 -10.02 -29.07 28.94
N PHE A 178 -8.91 -28.39 29.20
CA PHE A 178 -8.17 -27.55 28.25
C PHE A 178 -8.98 -26.36 27.71
N LYS A 179 -9.97 -25.92 28.47
CA LYS A 179 -10.81 -24.77 28.09
C LYS A 179 -10.63 -23.61 29.05
N LEU A 180 -10.76 -22.40 28.49
CA LEU A 180 -10.77 -21.17 29.29
C LEU A 180 -11.87 -21.27 30.36
N ASN A 181 -11.53 -20.78 31.56
CA ASN A 181 -12.48 -20.68 32.65
C ASN A 181 -13.73 -19.90 32.21
N PRO A 182 -14.96 -20.45 32.36
CA PRO A 182 -16.18 -19.76 31.93
C PRO A 182 -16.41 -18.44 32.67
N ASN A 183 -15.83 -18.26 33.87
CA ASN A 183 -15.88 -17.02 34.63
C ASN A 183 -14.76 -16.02 34.28
N ALA A 184 -13.86 -16.38 33.37
CA ALA A 184 -12.80 -15.48 32.92
C ALA A 184 -13.38 -14.29 32.17
N LYS A 185 -12.88 -13.12 32.49
CA LYS A 185 -13.24 -11.86 31.80
C LYS A 185 -12.02 -11.32 31.06
N LEU A 186 -12.19 -10.94 29.81
CA LEU A 186 -11.12 -10.30 29.04
C LEU A 186 -10.77 -8.97 29.68
N GLY A 187 -9.46 -8.75 29.85
CA GLY A 187 -8.89 -7.60 30.54
C GLY A 187 -8.25 -7.99 31.87
N TYR A 188 -7.04 -7.52 32.10
CA TYR A 188 -6.29 -7.73 33.35
C TYR A 188 -5.58 -6.44 33.75
N SER A 189 -5.64 -6.08 35.02
CA SER A 189 -4.89 -4.94 35.56
C SER A 189 -3.88 -5.43 36.59
N ASP A 190 -2.63 -4.98 36.49
CA ASP A 190 -1.58 -5.17 37.50
C ASP A 190 -1.53 -4.04 38.53
N GLY A 191 -2.50 -3.11 38.47
CA GLY A 191 -2.57 -1.92 39.32
C GLY A 191 -1.89 -0.69 38.71
N LYS A 192 -1.02 -0.86 37.71
CA LYS A 192 -0.36 0.21 36.98
C LYS A 192 -0.85 0.30 35.53
N TYR A 193 -0.96 -0.84 34.89
CA TYR A 193 -1.40 -0.96 33.50
C TYR A 193 -2.59 -1.89 33.37
N TYR A 194 -3.33 -1.71 32.30
CA TYR A 194 -4.42 -2.59 31.87
C TYR A 194 -4.06 -3.29 30.58
N TYR A 195 -4.18 -4.63 30.60
CA TYR A 195 -3.79 -5.51 29.50
C TYR A 195 -5.03 -6.09 28.84
N THR A 196 -5.20 -5.77 27.57
CA THR A 196 -6.25 -6.32 26.69
C THR A 196 -5.71 -6.35 25.27
N PRO A 197 -5.97 -7.39 24.48
CA PRO A 197 -5.52 -7.40 23.08
C PRO A 197 -6.23 -6.34 22.26
N ASP A 198 -5.57 -5.86 21.22
CA ASP A 198 -6.17 -5.05 20.16
C ASP A 198 -6.26 -5.86 18.87
N ASP A 199 -7.20 -5.50 18.01
CA ASP A 199 -7.26 -6.04 16.66
C ASP A 199 -6.27 -5.29 15.76
N TRP A 200 -5.08 -5.87 15.60
CA TRP A 200 -4.00 -5.28 14.81
C TRP A 200 -4.38 -5.12 13.34
N TYR A 201 -5.23 -6.02 12.83
CA TYR A 201 -5.67 -5.93 11.45
C TYR A 201 -6.59 -4.72 11.23
N ASP A 202 -7.58 -4.55 12.06
CA ASP A 202 -8.50 -3.41 11.97
C ASP A 202 -7.80 -2.07 12.23
N GLU A 203 -6.77 -2.05 13.07
CA GLU A 203 -5.98 -0.85 13.35
C GLU A 203 -5.02 -0.48 12.22
N VAL A 204 -4.48 -1.45 11.51
CA VAL A 204 -3.52 -1.21 10.41
C VAL A 204 -4.22 -0.88 9.11
N PHE A 205 -5.35 -1.54 8.82
CA PHE A 205 -6.03 -1.42 7.54
C PHE A 205 -7.35 -0.67 7.67
N SER A 206 -7.60 0.17 6.69
CA SER A 206 -8.85 0.89 6.57
C SER A 206 -9.29 0.99 5.11
N SER A 207 -10.60 1.14 4.90
CA SER A 207 -11.11 1.52 3.59
C SER A 207 -11.06 3.03 3.47
N ASN A 208 -10.43 3.53 2.42
CA ASN A 208 -10.21 4.94 2.23
C ASN A 208 -10.78 5.45 0.91
N PHE A 209 -11.08 6.74 0.90
CA PHE A 209 -11.69 7.41 -0.22
C PHE A 209 -10.62 7.97 -1.17
N ARG A 210 -10.81 7.73 -2.48
CA ARG A 210 -10.02 8.32 -3.55
C ARG A 210 -10.86 9.31 -4.32
N GLN A 211 -10.32 10.49 -4.58
CA GLN A 211 -10.97 11.53 -5.34
C GLN A 211 -10.01 12.17 -6.35
N GLU A 212 -10.51 12.42 -7.54
CA GLU A 212 -9.77 13.02 -8.63
C GLU A 212 -10.66 14.01 -9.37
N TYR A 213 -10.13 15.22 -9.59
CA TYR A 213 -10.81 16.29 -10.31
C TYR A 213 -9.88 16.84 -11.37
N ASN A 214 -10.40 17.02 -12.59
CA ASN A 214 -9.67 17.58 -13.70
C ASN A 214 -10.54 18.57 -14.46
N VAL A 215 -9.97 19.72 -14.77
CA VAL A 215 -10.58 20.72 -15.63
C VAL A 215 -9.62 20.99 -16.76
N ASN A 216 -10.11 21.00 -17.98
CA ASN A 216 -9.33 21.45 -19.11
C ASN A 216 -10.15 22.35 -20.05
N ILE A 217 -9.43 23.23 -20.71
CA ILE A 217 -9.93 24.08 -21.77
C ILE A 217 -9.06 23.92 -23.01
N SER A 218 -9.66 23.79 -24.16
CA SER A 218 -8.96 23.73 -25.44
C SER A 218 -9.73 24.40 -26.52
N GLY A 219 -9.03 24.95 -27.50
CA GLY A 219 -9.61 25.56 -28.68
C GLY A 219 -8.56 25.83 -29.74
N ARG A 220 -8.99 25.98 -31.00
CA ARG A 220 -8.10 26.28 -32.10
C ARG A 220 -8.74 27.29 -33.05
N SER A 221 -7.88 28.03 -33.73
CA SER A 221 -8.24 28.83 -34.91
C SER A 221 -7.24 28.52 -36.01
N ASP A 222 -7.32 29.18 -37.14
CA ASP A 222 -6.36 28.98 -38.23
C ASP A 222 -4.91 29.18 -37.83
N LYS A 223 -4.66 30.03 -36.84
CA LYS A 223 -3.31 30.40 -36.40
C LYS A 223 -2.96 29.95 -34.98
N LEU A 224 -3.95 29.63 -34.17
CA LEU A 224 -3.74 29.36 -32.74
C LEU A 224 -4.34 28.01 -32.36
N ASN A 225 -3.56 27.17 -31.67
CA ASN A 225 -4.03 25.97 -31.00
C ASN A 225 -3.61 26.06 -29.54
N TYR A 226 -4.56 25.91 -28.60
CA TYR A 226 -4.26 25.96 -27.18
C TYR A 226 -4.95 24.85 -26.42
N TYR A 227 -4.27 24.38 -25.39
CA TYR A 227 -4.78 23.45 -24.38
C TYR A 227 -4.25 23.89 -23.02
N ALA A 228 -5.12 23.97 -22.03
CA ALA A 228 -4.71 24.17 -20.65
C ALA A 228 -5.51 23.24 -19.74
N SER A 229 -4.87 22.74 -18.69
CA SER A 229 -5.51 21.86 -17.71
C SER A 229 -5.01 22.14 -16.30
N VAL A 230 -5.89 21.85 -15.34
CA VAL A 230 -5.56 21.72 -13.92
C VAL A 230 -6.15 20.43 -13.39
N GLY A 231 -5.40 19.72 -12.55
CA GLY A 231 -5.80 18.46 -11.98
C GLY A 231 -5.48 18.38 -10.49
N TYR A 232 -6.33 17.69 -9.76
CA TYR A 232 -6.15 17.35 -8.36
C TYR A 232 -6.46 15.88 -8.15
N LEU A 233 -5.58 15.18 -7.46
CA LEU A 233 -5.74 13.81 -6.99
C LEU A 233 -5.46 13.74 -5.50
N ASN A 234 -6.36 13.10 -4.76
CA ASN A 234 -6.12 12.66 -3.40
C ASN A 234 -6.47 11.17 -3.32
N ASP A 235 -5.46 10.36 -3.09
CA ASP A 235 -5.54 8.91 -3.05
C ASP A 235 -4.98 8.42 -1.72
N SER A 236 -5.84 7.94 -0.84
CA SER A 236 -5.45 7.36 0.44
C SER A 236 -5.39 5.83 0.31
N GLY A 237 -4.31 5.24 0.81
CA GLY A 237 -4.09 3.80 0.77
C GLY A 237 -4.90 3.03 1.80
N ILE A 238 -4.87 1.72 1.71
CA ILE A 238 -5.52 0.81 2.66
C ILE A 238 -4.78 0.72 3.99
N ILE A 239 -3.49 1.05 4.03
CA ILE A 239 -2.68 1.12 5.25
C ILE A 239 -2.84 2.53 5.82
N GLN A 240 -3.05 2.65 7.13
CA GLN A 240 -3.10 3.94 7.80
C GLN A 240 -1.83 4.76 7.55
N ASN A 241 -1.97 6.08 7.46
CA ASN A 241 -0.87 7.01 7.14
C ASN A 241 -0.22 6.79 5.77
N SER A 242 -0.90 6.10 4.84
CA SER A 242 -0.49 6.06 3.45
C SER A 242 -1.41 6.93 2.60
N ALA A 243 -0.85 7.93 1.95
CA ALA A 243 -1.60 8.85 1.11
C ALA A 243 -0.73 9.42 -0.01
N TYR A 244 -1.36 9.78 -1.10
CA TYR A 244 -0.73 10.47 -2.21
C TYR A 244 -1.63 11.61 -2.68
N LYS A 245 -1.09 12.82 -2.68
CA LYS A 245 -1.75 14.00 -3.23
C LYS A 245 -0.97 14.52 -4.41
N ARG A 246 -1.65 14.92 -5.46
CA ARG A 246 -1.02 15.47 -6.65
C ARG A 246 -1.82 16.63 -7.20
N TYR A 247 -1.13 17.72 -7.46
CA TYR A 247 -1.64 18.89 -8.15
C TYR A 247 -0.91 19.01 -9.47
N THR A 248 -1.62 19.16 -10.57
CA THR A 248 -1.03 19.29 -11.91
C THR A 248 -1.58 20.50 -12.61
N GLY A 249 -0.73 21.13 -13.39
CA GLY A 249 -1.10 22.19 -14.31
C GLY A 249 -0.35 22.03 -15.61
N ARG A 250 -1.01 22.21 -16.75
CA ARG A 250 -0.40 22.17 -18.08
C ARG A 250 -0.93 23.31 -18.94
N ALA A 251 -0.03 23.90 -19.71
CA ALA A 251 -0.36 24.84 -20.76
C ALA A 251 0.41 24.51 -22.03
N LYS A 252 -0.29 24.28 -23.12
CA LYS A 252 0.26 24.01 -24.44
C LYS A 252 -0.35 24.98 -25.42
N VAL A 253 0.50 25.73 -26.12
CA VAL A 253 0.09 26.74 -27.10
C VAL A 253 0.97 26.60 -28.33
N ASP A 254 0.33 26.53 -29.50
CA ASP A 254 0.99 26.58 -30.80
C ASP A 254 0.41 27.77 -31.59
N TYR A 255 1.29 28.61 -32.06
CA TYR A 255 0.91 29.80 -32.83
C TYR A 255 1.65 29.86 -34.17
N GLN A 256 0.91 29.95 -35.27
CA GLN A 256 1.42 30.17 -36.64
C GLN A 256 1.62 31.66 -36.87
N ALA A 257 2.81 32.15 -36.54
CA ALA A 257 3.15 33.56 -36.60
C ALA A 257 3.28 34.06 -38.06
N LYS A 258 3.85 33.21 -38.92
CA LYS A 258 4.03 33.41 -40.35
C LYS A 258 3.81 32.08 -41.07
N GLU A 259 3.63 32.06 -42.37
CA GLU A 259 3.51 30.83 -43.16
C GLU A 259 4.69 29.88 -42.93
N TRP A 260 5.87 30.46 -42.77
CA TRP A 260 7.13 29.75 -42.51
C TRP A 260 7.53 29.67 -41.05
N LEU A 261 6.81 30.31 -40.10
CA LEU A 261 7.19 30.37 -38.67
C LEU A 261 6.03 29.93 -37.78
N LYS A 262 6.22 28.80 -37.16
CA LYS A 262 5.36 28.30 -36.06
C LYS A 262 6.14 28.40 -34.75
N VAL A 263 5.51 28.97 -33.71
CA VAL A 263 6.05 29.09 -32.37
C VAL A 263 5.13 28.33 -31.41
N GLY A 264 5.69 27.49 -30.56
CA GLY A 264 4.91 26.73 -29.61
C GLY A 264 5.59 26.62 -28.25
N THR A 265 4.78 26.40 -27.25
CA THR A 265 5.24 26.08 -25.89
C THR A 265 4.38 24.99 -25.30
N ASN A 266 4.98 24.12 -24.49
CA ASN A 266 4.31 23.10 -23.70
C ASN A 266 4.94 23.07 -22.32
N ILE A 267 4.27 23.64 -21.34
CA ILE A 267 4.74 23.74 -19.96
C ILE A 267 3.83 22.89 -19.10
N ALA A 268 4.44 22.07 -18.25
CA ALA A 268 3.73 21.30 -17.24
C ALA A 268 4.39 21.53 -15.88
N TYR A 269 3.56 21.63 -14.88
CA TYR A 269 3.97 21.68 -13.47
C TYR A 269 3.21 20.63 -12.68
N THR A 270 3.94 19.92 -11.84
CA THR A 270 3.37 18.94 -10.94
C THR A 270 3.96 19.14 -9.54
N TYR A 271 3.09 19.21 -8.57
CA TYR A 271 3.43 19.10 -7.16
C TYR A 271 2.77 17.83 -6.61
N SER A 272 3.56 16.96 -6.00
CA SER A 272 3.08 15.76 -5.35
C SER A 272 3.60 15.66 -3.92
N ASP A 273 2.72 15.18 -3.04
CA ASP A 273 3.02 14.86 -1.66
C ASP A 273 2.66 13.40 -1.42
N SER A 274 3.65 12.60 -1.04
CA SER A 274 3.51 11.18 -0.78
C SER A 274 3.82 10.91 0.67
N GLN A 275 2.85 10.37 1.38
CA GLN A 275 2.98 9.93 2.75
C GLN A 275 2.94 8.40 2.79
N ALA A 276 3.92 7.79 3.42
CA ALA A 276 3.99 6.36 3.65
C ALA A 276 4.25 6.10 5.13
N PRO A 277 3.79 4.96 5.68
CA PRO A 277 4.16 4.55 7.03
C PRO A 277 5.68 4.40 7.12
N ASP A 278 6.26 4.87 8.22
CA ASP A 278 7.65 4.61 8.53
C ASP A 278 7.90 3.10 8.61
N TYR A 279 9.06 2.68 8.13
CA TYR A 279 9.50 1.28 8.16
C TYR A 279 8.63 0.26 7.39
N GLN A 280 7.79 0.72 6.45
CA GLN A 280 7.10 -0.22 5.55
C GLN A 280 8.09 -0.75 4.50
N ASP A 281 8.55 -1.98 4.68
CA ASP A 281 9.39 -2.70 3.73
C ASP A 281 8.53 -3.68 2.92
N GLY A 282 8.30 -3.35 1.65
CA GLY A 282 7.53 -4.18 0.72
C GLY A 282 8.28 -5.41 0.20
N ASP A 283 9.61 -5.39 0.26
CA ASP A 283 10.46 -6.43 -0.32
C ASP A 283 10.77 -7.56 0.69
N SER A 284 10.65 -7.29 1.98
CA SER A 284 10.91 -8.23 3.08
C SER A 284 9.62 -8.75 3.70
N TRP A 285 8.94 -9.64 3.01
CA TRP A 285 7.62 -10.13 3.45
C TRP A 285 7.64 -10.88 4.81
N GLY A 286 8.76 -11.31 5.31
CA GLY A 286 8.93 -11.89 6.65
C GLY A 286 9.46 -10.91 7.71
N SER A 287 9.57 -9.62 7.37
CA SER A 287 10.12 -8.60 8.26
C SER A 287 9.07 -8.00 9.20
N SER A 288 9.48 -7.62 10.41
CA SER A 288 8.67 -6.80 11.31
C SER A 288 8.31 -5.42 10.75
N ALA A 289 9.02 -4.96 9.73
CA ALA A 289 8.67 -3.76 8.97
C ALA A 289 7.55 -3.97 7.95
N ASN A 290 7.08 -5.21 7.74
CA ASN A 290 5.98 -5.51 6.85
C ASN A 290 4.66 -5.61 7.62
N LEU A 291 3.83 -4.59 7.54
CA LEU A 291 2.56 -4.52 8.27
C LEU A 291 1.57 -5.64 7.88
N PHE A 292 1.59 -6.11 6.63
CA PHE A 292 0.77 -7.25 6.20
C PHE A 292 1.21 -8.55 6.90
N TYR A 293 2.51 -8.75 7.04
CA TYR A 293 3.04 -9.90 7.76
C TYR A 293 2.73 -9.81 9.25
N VAL A 294 3.05 -8.69 9.89
CA VAL A 294 2.84 -8.50 11.34
C VAL A 294 1.37 -8.64 11.70
N SER A 295 0.46 -7.98 11.00
CA SER A 295 -0.97 -8.02 11.32
C SER A 295 -1.61 -9.40 11.18
N ASN A 296 -1.00 -10.30 10.40
CA ASN A 296 -1.47 -11.69 10.25
C ASN A 296 -0.76 -12.70 11.16
N THR A 297 0.39 -12.34 11.74
CA THR A 297 1.22 -13.28 12.52
C THR A 297 1.32 -12.93 13.99
N ILE A 298 0.95 -11.71 14.37
CA ILE A 298 0.96 -11.28 15.78
C ILE A 298 0.01 -12.15 16.60
N ALA A 299 0.46 -12.58 17.78
CA ALA A 299 -0.38 -13.37 18.67
C ALA A 299 -1.59 -12.54 19.17
N PRO A 300 -2.79 -13.15 19.25
CA PRO A 300 -4.04 -12.44 19.59
C PRO A 300 -4.15 -12.09 21.07
N ILE A 301 -3.03 -11.89 21.74
CA ILE A 301 -2.93 -11.51 23.15
C ILE A 301 -2.23 -10.16 23.34
N TYR A 302 -1.55 -9.64 22.30
CA TYR A 302 -0.77 -8.41 22.41
C TYR A 302 -1.58 -7.17 22.10
N PRO A 303 -1.48 -6.12 22.94
CA PRO A 303 -2.07 -4.82 22.65
C PRO A 303 -1.22 -4.04 21.64
N LEU A 304 -1.88 -3.15 20.92
CA LEU A 304 -1.23 -2.11 20.14
C LEU A 304 -0.97 -0.87 21.03
N TYR A 305 -1.85 -0.65 22.00
CA TYR A 305 -1.81 0.53 22.87
C TYR A 305 -1.41 0.16 24.29
N VAL A 306 -0.58 1.01 24.91
CA VAL A 306 -0.37 0.97 26.36
C VAL A 306 -1.58 1.62 27.05
N ARG A 307 -2.15 0.97 28.05
CA ARG A 307 -3.32 1.47 28.79
C ARG A 307 -3.00 1.67 30.27
N ASN A 308 -3.56 2.73 30.82
CA ASN A 308 -3.55 2.96 32.26
C ASN A 308 -4.40 1.90 32.99
N ALA A 309 -4.27 1.78 34.32
CA ALA A 309 -5.00 0.78 35.09
C ALA A 309 -6.53 0.83 34.96
N ASP A 310 -7.07 1.99 34.60
CA ASP A 310 -8.51 2.24 34.34
C ASP A 310 -8.94 1.86 32.92
N GLY A 311 -8.03 1.37 32.07
CA GLY A 311 -8.26 0.99 30.69
C GLY A 311 -8.16 2.12 29.67
N SER A 312 -7.96 3.36 30.08
CA SER A 312 -7.74 4.48 29.17
C SER A 312 -6.40 4.37 28.46
N ILE A 313 -6.34 4.74 27.17
CA ILE A 313 -5.08 4.76 26.42
C ILE A 313 -4.15 5.80 27.03
N ALA A 314 -2.93 5.37 27.38
CA ALA A 314 -1.90 6.27 27.87
C ALA A 314 -1.44 7.20 26.74
N ILE A 315 -1.47 8.50 27.00
CA ILE A 315 -0.94 9.49 26.07
C ILE A 315 0.57 9.52 26.24
N ASN A 316 1.29 9.13 25.19
CA ASN A 316 2.74 9.12 25.12
C ASN A 316 3.41 8.18 26.14
N PRO A 317 3.58 6.91 25.79
CA PRO A 317 4.19 5.90 26.68
C PRO A 317 5.72 6.01 26.80
N ASN A 318 6.33 7.14 26.52
CA ASN A 318 7.78 7.32 26.71
C ASN A 318 8.17 7.33 28.17
#